data_612af123d5e40abfa3dc3c93a473f512
#
_entry.id   612af123d5e40abfa3dc3c93a473f512
#
_cell.length_a   1.000
_cell.length_b   1.000
_cell.length_c   1.000
_cell.angle_alpha   90.00
_cell.angle_beta   90.00
_cell.angle_gamma   90.00
#
_symmetry.space_group_name_H-M   'P 1'
#
loop_
_entity.id
_entity.type
_entity.pdbx_description
1 polymer ?
#
loop_
_entity_poly.entity_id
_entity_poly.type
_entity_poly.pdbx_seq_one_letter_code
_entity_poly.pdbx_strand_id
1 'polypeptide(L)' 'LQKDREADIDDEVRALIEERQEARKARNFARADEIRDLLKERGIILKDTPQGVQIVKE' A
#
# COMPACT_ATOMS: atom_id res chain seq x y z
N LEU A 1 11.97 16.29 -15.83
CA LEU A 1 11.87 15.91 -15.53
C LEU A 1 11.50 15.15 -14.94
N GLN A 2 11.25 14.55 -14.75
CA GLN A 2 10.77 13.80 -14.28
C GLN A 2 10.97 12.95 -13.85
N LYS A 3 10.84 12.49 -13.43
CA LYS A 3 10.94 11.73 -12.91
C LYS A 3 10.60 10.70 -12.95
N ASP A 4 10.71 10.14 -12.91
CA ASP A 4 10.36 9.15 -12.96
C ASP A 4 10.29 8.42 -12.17
N ARG A 5 9.97 7.96 -11.84
CA ARG A 5 9.80 7.31 -11.09
C ARG A 5 9.99 6.13 -11.11
N GLU A 6 10.19 5.50 -10.44
CA GLU A 6 10.27 4.44 -10.40
C GLU A 6 9.31 3.93 -10.40
N ALA A 7 8.87 4.25 -10.69
CA ALA A 7 8.01 3.75 -10.98
C ALA A 7 7.00 2.93 -10.55
N ASP A 8 7.29 2.11 -9.86
CA ASP A 8 6.34 1.17 -9.39
C ASP A 8 5.46 1.74 -8.34
N ILE A 9 5.98 2.65 -7.57
CA ILE A 9 5.25 3.23 -6.45
C ILE A 9 5.27 4.73 -6.61
N ASP A 10 4.09 5.32 -6.78
CA ASP A 10 4.01 6.75 -6.83
C ASP A 10 3.56 7.27 -5.47
N ASP A 11 3.41 8.59 -5.38
CA ASP A 11 3.06 9.22 -4.12
C ASP A 11 1.70 8.76 -3.62
N GLU A 12 0.78 8.55 -4.55
CA GLU A 12 -0.55 8.12 -4.16
C GLU A 12 -0.51 6.72 -3.54
N VAL A 13 0.24 5.84 -4.16
CA VAL A 13 0.34 4.48 -3.63
C VAL A 13 1.02 4.51 -2.26
N ARG A 14 2.06 5.30 -2.13
CA ARG A 14 2.74 5.39 -0.85
C ARG A 14 1.80 5.93 0.23
N ALA A 15 1.02 6.94 -0.09
CA ALA A 15 0.08 7.50 0.87
C ALA A 15 -0.95 6.45 1.29
N LEU A 16 -1.40 5.65 0.35
CA LEU A 16 -2.35 4.60 0.67
C LEU A 16 -1.74 3.55 1.60
N ILE A 17 -0.49 3.20 1.34
CA ILE A 17 0.19 2.23 2.19
C ILE A 17 0.31 2.76 3.62
N GLU A 18 0.68 4.00 3.76
CA GLU A 18 0.79 4.60 5.07
C GLU A 18 -0.56 4.68 5.76
N GLU A 19 -1.57 5.03 5.01
CA GLU A 19 -2.91 5.10 5.58
C GLU A 19 -3.36 3.72 6.05
N ARG A 20 -3.03 2.68 5.30
CA ARG A 20 -3.37 1.33 5.71
C ARG A 20 -2.70 0.98 7.03
N GLN A 21 -1.44 1.34 7.19
CA GLN A 21 -0.75 1.05 8.43
C GLN A 21 -1.38 1.79 9.60
N GLU A 22 -1.75 3.04 9.39
CA GLU A 22 -2.42 3.80 10.43
C GLU A 22 -3.77 3.19 10.78
N ALA A 23 -4.51 2.75 9.77
CA ALA A 23 -5.80 2.12 10.02
C ALA A 23 -5.62 0.86 10.85
N ARG A 24 -4.60 0.07 10.56
CA ARG A 24 -4.37 -1.14 11.32
C ARG A 24 -3.97 -0.83 12.76
N LYS A 25 -3.18 0.19 12.96
CA LYS A 25 -2.82 0.60 14.30
C LYS A 25 -4.05 1.02 15.10
N ALA A 26 -4.97 1.69 14.44
CA ALA A 26 -6.20 2.13 15.07
C ALA A 26 -7.24 1.03 15.13
N ARG A 27 -6.90 -0.15 14.63
CA ARG A 27 -7.80 -1.30 14.54
C ARG A 27 -9.00 -1.02 13.65
N ASN A 28 -8.82 -0.16 12.69
CA ASN A 28 -9.84 0.14 11.69
C ASN A 28 -9.62 -0.80 10.51
N PHE A 29 -9.94 -2.05 10.69
CA PHE A 29 -9.61 -3.06 9.71
C PHE A 29 -10.45 -2.93 8.44
N ALA A 30 -11.66 -2.40 8.57
CA ALA A 30 -12.47 -2.16 7.37
C ALA A 30 -11.78 -1.18 6.44
N ARG A 31 -11.21 -0.12 6.99
CA ARG A 31 -10.50 0.85 6.17
C ARG A 31 -9.24 0.26 5.57
N ALA A 32 -8.52 -0.54 6.38
CA ALA A 32 -7.32 -1.18 5.89
C ALA A 32 -7.63 -2.11 4.72
N ASP A 33 -8.73 -2.83 4.80
CA ASP A 33 -9.15 -3.71 3.70
C ASP A 33 -9.48 -2.92 2.45
N GLU A 34 -10.16 -1.79 2.61
CA GLU A 34 -10.47 -0.94 1.47
C GLU A 34 -9.20 -0.51 0.75
N ILE A 35 -8.22 -0.08 1.52
CA ILE A 35 -6.98 0.40 0.93
C ILE A 35 -6.27 -0.74 0.23
N ARG A 36 -6.29 -1.92 0.83
CA ARG A 36 -5.67 -3.07 0.20
C ARG A 36 -6.31 -3.37 -1.15
N ASP A 37 -7.64 -3.29 -1.21
CA ASP A 37 -8.33 -3.51 -2.47
C ASP A 37 -7.98 -2.46 -3.51
N LEU A 38 -7.88 -1.21 -3.10
CA LEU A 38 -7.51 -0.16 -4.02
C LEU A 38 -6.12 -0.41 -4.59
N LEU A 39 -5.19 -0.84 -3.75
CA LEU A 39 -3.84 -1.11 -4.22
C LEU A 39 -3.83 -2.31 -5.15
N LYS A 40 -4.63 -3.31 -4.84
CA LYS A 40 -4.69 -4.50 -5.69
C LYS A 40 -5.17 -4.14 -7.09
N GLU A 41 -6.13 -3.22 -7.19
CA GLU A 41 -6.59 -2.79 -8.49
C GLU A 41 -5.49 -2.11 -9.29
N ARG A 42 -4.50 -1.58 -8.62
CA ARG A 42 -3.36 -0.97 -9.29
C ARG A 42 -2.23 -1.96 -9.54
N GLY A 43 -2.47 -3.24 -9.24
CA GLY A 43 -1.45 -4.26 -9.45
C GLY A 43 -0.46 -4.36 -8.32
N ILE A 44 -0.80 -3.85 -7.16
CA ILE A 44 0.10 -3.86 -6.01
C ILE A 44 -0.48 -4.74 -4.93
N ILE A 45 0.30 -5.71 -4.48
CA ILE A 45 -0.12 -6.64 -3.44
C ILE A 45 0.72 -6.37 -2.20
N LEU A 46 0.06 -6.23 -1.08
CA LEU A 46 0.76 -6.07 0.19
C LEU A 46 0.77 -7.40 0.93
N LYS A 47 1.95 -7.78 1.38
CA LYS A 47 2.12 -9.01 2.15
C LYS A 47 2.64 -8.67 3.52
N ASP A 48 2.01 -9.21 4.53
CA ASP A 48 2.49 -9.05 5.90
C ASP A 48 3.54 -10.11 6.17
N THR A 49 4.70 -9.66 6.62
CA THR A 49 5.78 -10.55 6.96
C THR A 49 6.26 -10.22 8.36
N PRO A 50 7.03 -11.11 8.99
CA PRO A 50 7.57 -10.80 10.32
C PRO A 50 8.47 -9.58 10.34
N GLN A 51 8.99 -9.19 9.19
CA GLN A 51 9.85 -8.04 9.10
C GLN A 51 9.10 -6.77 8.72
N GLY A 52 7.81 -6.88 8.48
CA GLY A 52 7.01 -5.75 8.09
C GLY A 52 6.24 -6.03 6.81
N VAL A 53 5.63 -4.99 6.29
CA VAL A 53 4.84 -5.12 5.07
C VAL A 53 5.77 -5.18 3.86
N GLN A 54 5.52 -6.13 2.99
CA GLN A 54 6.26 -6.27 1.75
C GLN A 54 5.36 -5.91 0.58
N ILE A 55 5.90 -5.19 -0.38
CA ILE A 55 5.15 -4.77 -1.55
C ILE A 55 5.53 -5.65 -2.72
N VAL A 56 4.51 -6.27 -3.33
CA VAL A 56 4.72 -7.12 -4.48
C VAL A 56 3.94 -6.54 -5.64
N LYS A 57 4.57 -6.39 -6.76
CA LYS A 57 3.91 -5.92 -7.97
C LYS A 57 3.49 -7.10 -8.83
N GLU A 58 2.30 -7.02 -9.34
CA GLU A 58 1.82 -8.04 -10.24
C GLU A 58 2.22 -7.82 -11.66
#